data_2e92c8602a3f80c5dae973c6b04f3e32
#
_entry.id   2e92c8602a3f80c5dae973c6b04f3e32
#
_cell.length_a   1.000
_cell.length_b   1.000
_cell.length_c   1.000
_cell.angle_alpha   90.00
_cell.angle_beta   90.00
_cell.angle_gamma   90.00
#
_symmetry.space_group_name_H-M   'P 1'
#
loop_
_entity.id
_entity.type
_entity.pdbx_description
1 polymer ?
#
loop_
_entity_poly.entity_id
_entity_poly.type
_entity_poly.pdbx_seq_one_letter_code
_entity_poly.pdbx_strand_id
1 'polypeptide(L)'
;MPETNPFKHLHQDNAKEEESESSLRSRILAKRVTLGVFVLFLLLFPHYAPWEPSYTQSNSLTQQIFTLYFFVANQTLGIVHEGGHGVCYILHCPEFITMANGTIFQLLFPGLIGYYYYKRGNLFAALIALFFVGFSLQYTAWYLSTAHEGLILPAHKSFLGVDAIHDFNYMLSAMGLLAYESLIAGLTRFVAYLIMLVAVIGMFFDAFPNQDKKRKVKRRWGRGKKDS
;
A
#
# COMPACT_ATOMS: atom_id res chain seq x y z
N MET A 1 -12.53 61.98 -1.15
CA MET A 1 -12.14 60.98 -2.15
C MET A 1 -11.26 59.97 -1.43
N PRO A 2 -11.58 58.70 -1.38
CA PRO A 2 -10.68 57.70 -0.74
C PRO A 2 -9.47 57.51 -1.65
N GLU A 3 -8.27 57.79 -1.13
CA GLU A 3 -7.01 57.48 -1.79
C GLU A 3 -6.89 55.95 -1.97
N THR A 4 -7.07 55.47 -3.18
CA THR A 4 -6.79 54.08 -3.55
C THR A 4 -5.28 53.92 -3.68
N ASN A 5 -4.66 53.34 -2.66
CA ASN A 5 -3.23 53.07 -2.69
C ASN A 5 -2.95 52.07 -3.85
N PRO A 6 -2.25 52.49 -4.92
CA PRO A 6 -2.03 51.71 -6.13
C PRO A 6 -1.12 50.47 -5.85
N PHE A 7 -0.43 50.40 -4.70
CA PHE A 7 0.44 49.33 -4.32
C PHE A 7 -0.26 48.18 -3.56
N LYS A 8 -1.55 48.37 -3.19
CA LYS A 8 -2.29 47.34 -2.42
C LYS A 8 -2.46 46.05 -3.18
N HIS A 9 -2.61 46.09 -4.50
CA HIS A 9 -2.71 44.91 -5.35
C HIS A 9 -1.39 44.13 -5.44
N LEU A 10 -0.26 44.84 -5.55
CA LEU A 10 1.09 44.22 -5.60
C LEU A 10 1.40 43.46 -4.29
N HIS A 11 1.02 44.00 -3.14
CA HIS A 11 1.21 43.32 -1.85
C HIS A 11 0.31 42.09 -1.71
N GLN A 12 -0.91 42.13 -2.23
CA GLN A 12 -1.82 40.98 -2.20
C GLN A 12 -1.35 39.84 -3.15
N ASP A 13 -0.83 40.18 -4.32
CA ASP A 13 -0.34 39.20 -5.29
C ASP A 13 0.96 38.53 -4.79
N ASN A 14 1.88 39.30 -4.20
CA ASN A 14 3.08 38.76 -3.58
C ASN A 14 2.76 37.82 -2.39
N ALA A 15 1.82 38.20 -1.52
CA ALA A 15 1.39 37.37 -0.40
C ALA A 15 0.77 36.04 -0.87
N LYS A 16 -0.05 36.05 -1.95
CA LYS A 16 -0.61 34.84 -2.56
C LYS A 16 0.46 33.94 -3.19
N GLU A 17 1.47 34.53 -3.83
CA GLU A 17 2.60 33.78 -4.40
C GLU A 17 3.43 33.13 -3.31
N GLU A 18 3.74 33.82 -2.21
CA GLU A 18 4.48 33.29 -1.07
C GLU A 18 3.71 32.15 -0.37
N GLU A 19 2.40 32.30 -0.17
CA GLU A 19 1.54 31.25 0.40
C GLU A 19 1.48 30.02 -0.52
N SER A 20 1.39 30.22 -1.83
CA SER A 20 1.43 29.13 -2.82
C SER A 20 2.76 28.39 -2.83
N GLU A 21 3.90 29.10 -2.73
CA GLU A 21 5.23 28.49 -2.67
C GLU A 21 5.45 27.72 -1.38
N SER A 22 5.03 28.27 -0.23
CA SER A 22 5.16 27.58 1.08
C SER A 22 4.34 26.29 1.12
N SER A 23 3.11 26.33 0.60
CA SER A 23 2.24 25.16 0.44
C SER A 23 2.86 24.08 -0.46
N LEU A 24 3.46 24.48 -1.59
CA LEU A 24 4.14 23.56 -2.49
C LEU A 24 5.36 22.90 -1.84
N ARG A 25 6.18 23.68 -1.12
CA ARG A 25 7.35 23.15 -0.39
C ARG A 25 6.94 22.15 0.67
N SER A 26 5.89 22.43 1.44
CA SER A 26 5.38 21.53 2.48
C SER A 26 4.88 20.21 1.88
N ARG A 27 4.17 20.24 0.75
CA ARG A 27 3.73 19.04 0.03
C ARG A 27 4.88 18.19 -0.48
N ILE A 28 5.93 18.81 -1.02
CA ILE A 28 7.13 18.10 -1.48
C ILE A 28 7.86 17.47 -0.30
N LEU A 29 8.01 18.20 0.81
CA LEU A 29 8.62 17.67 2.02
C LEU A 29 7.82 16.48 2.57
N ALA A 30 6.50 16.59 2.65
CA ALA A 30 5.64 15.49 3.08
C ALA A 30 5.83 14.24 2.21
N LYS A 31 5.87 14.38 0.87
CA LYS A 31 6.15 13.26 -0.04
C LYS A 31 7.51 12.62 0.23
N ARG A 32 8.56 13.41 0.46
CA ARG A 32 9.91 12.90 0.73
C ARG A 32 10.00 12.19 2.07
N VAL A 33 9.38 12.73 3.11
CA VAL A 33 9.32 12.09 4.42
C VAL A 33 8.56 10.76 4.32
N THR A 34 7.39 10.76 3.67
CA THR A 34 6.61 9.54 3.44
C THR A 34 7.42 8.50 2.66
N LEU A 35 8.09 8.89 1.57
CA LEU A 35 8.97 7.99 0.82
C LEU A 35 10.06 7.40 1.72
N GLY A 36 10.72 8.23 2.55
CA GLY A 36 11.74 7.77 3.50
C GLY A 36 11.20 6.71 4.46
N VAL A 37 9.99 6.89 4.97
CA VAL A 37 9.30 5.90 5.83
C VAL A 37 9.07 4.58 5.07
N PHE A 38 8.58 4.63 3.83
CA PHE A 38 8.34 3.40 3.04
C PHE A 38 9.63 2.69 2.63
N VAL A 39 10.69 3.43 2.30
CA VAL A 39 12.02 2.84 2.05
C VAL A 39 12.55 2.15 3.30
N LEU A 40 12.52 2.84 4.44
CA LEU A 40 12.97 2.27 5.71
C LEU A 40 12.15 1.03 6.08
N PHE A 41 10.83 1.09 5.91
CA PHE A 41 9.95 -0.04 6.13
C PHE A 41 10.31 -1.23 5.24
N LEU A 42 10.52 -1.01 3.94
CA LEU A 42 10.87 -2.08 3.00
C LEU A 42 12.22 -2.74 3.34
N LEU A 43 13.19 -1.95 3.80
CA LEU A 43 14.51 -2.46 4.23
C LEU A 43 14.44 -3.27 5.53
N LEU A 44 13.60 -2.84 6.48
CA LEU A 44 13.48 -3.50 7.78
C LEU A 44 12.50 -4.68 7.76
N PHE A 45 11.57 -4.70 6.82
CA PHE A 45 10.52 -5.72 6.73
C PHE A 45 11.04 -7.16 6.79
N PRO A 46 12.06 -7.57 6.02
CA PRO A 46 12.56 -8.94 6.05
C PRO A 46 13.10 -9.39 7.42
N HIS A 47 13.54 -8.45 8.26
CA HIS A 47 14.13 -8.75 9.57
C HIS A 47 13.11 -8.77 10.71
N TYR A 48 12.00 -8.04 10.55
CA TYR A 48 11.03 -7.82 11.62
C TYR A 48 9.64 -8.40 11.33
N ALA A 49 9.38 -8.87 10.12
CA ALA A 49 8.11 -9.53 9.80
C ALA A 49 8.06 -10.90 10.51
N PRO A 50 7.02 -11.19 11.32
CA PRO A 50 6.94 -12.43 12.11
C PRO A 50 6.93 -13.71 11.26
N TRP A 51 6.56 -13.60 10.00
CA TRP A 51 6.48 -14.71 9.04
C TRP A 51 7.70 -14.83 8.13
N GLU A 52 8.71 -14.00 8.31
CA GLU A 52 9.94 -14.12 7.54
C GLU A 52 10.90 -15.12 8.19
N PRO A 53 11.62 -15.94 7.39
CA PRO A 53 12.56 -16.95 7.93
C PRO A 53 13.70 -16.34 8.76
N SER A 54 14.04 -15.08 8.51
CA SER A 54 15.08 -14.35 9.23
C SER A 54 14.60 -13.68 10.51
N TYR A 55 13.32 -13.84 10.86
CA TYR A 55 12.74 -13.24 12.05
C TYR A 55 13.41 -13.79 13.32
N THR A 56 13.93 -12.87 14.13
CA THR A 56 14.48 -13.20 15.45
C THR A 56 13.72 -12.38 16.50
N GLN A 57 13.06 -13.06 17.41
CA GLN A 57 12.34 -12.39 18.49
C GLN A 57 13.34 -11.63 19.39
N SER A 58 13.12 -10.34 19.55
CA SER A 58 13.93 -9.48 20.43
C SER A 58 13.02 -8.52 21.19
N ASN A 59 13.51 -8.00 22.33
CA ASN A 59 12.79 -6.99 23.14
C ASN A 59 13.16 -5.55 22.74
N SER A 60 13.74 -5.36 21.54
CA SER A 60 14.11 -4.02 21.08
C SER A 60 12.86 -3.16 20.80
N LEU A 61 13.00 -1.83 20.95
CA LEU A 61 11.93 -0.88 20.63
C LEU A 61 11.45 -1.04 19.17
N THR A 62 12.39 -1.26 18.24
CA THR A 62 12.08 -1.51 16.83
C THR A 62 11.19 -2.73 16.67
N GLN A 63 11.51 -3.83 17.37
CA GLN A 63 10.69 -5.03 17.37
C GLN A 63 9.27 -4.76 17.89
N GLN A 64 9.13 -4.01 18.96
CA GLN A 64 7.82 -3.67 19.53
C GLN A 64 6.98 -2.82 18.58
N ILE A 65 7.59 -1.84 17.89
CA ILE A 65 6.91 -1.02 16.87
C ILE A 65 6.42 -1.89 15.72
N PHE A 66 7.27 -2.79 15.21
CA PHE A 66 6.87 -3.70 14.14
C PHE A 66 5.80 -4.69 14.59
N THR A 67 5.89 -5.23 15.80
CA THR A 67 4.86 -6.13 16.36
C THR A 67 3.50 -5.43 16.43
N LEU A 68 3.46 -4.18 16.92
CA LEU A 68 2.22 -3.39 16.94
C LEU A 68 1.72 -3.12 15.51
N TYR A 69 2.60 -2.75 14.60
CA TYR A 69 2.25 -2.53 13.21
C TYR A 69 1.63 -3.78 12.58
N PHE A 70 2.26 -4.95 12.74
CA PHE A 70 1.74 -6.20 12.20
C PHE A 70 0.42 -6.60 12.86
N PHE A 71 0.27 -6.38 14.15
CA PHE A 71 -1.01 -6.60 14.82
C PHE A 71 -2.12 -5.77 14.18
N VAL A 72 -1.93 -4.46 14.01
CA VAL A 72 -2.94 -3.57 13.42
C VAL A 72 -3.21 -3.95 11.96
N ALA A 73 -2.17 -4.23 11.18
CA ALA A 73 -2.31 -4.63 9.78
C ALA A 73 -3.04 -5.97 9.65
N ASN A 74 -2.71 -6.96 10.50
CA ASN A 74 -3.36 -8.25 10.52
C ASN A 74 -4.85 -8.13 10.85
N GLN A 75 -5.21 -7.34 11.86
CA GLN A 75 -6.62 -7.09 12.20
C GLN A 75 -7.37 -6.43 11.04
N THR A 76 -6.78 -5.42 10.40
CA THR A 76 -7.41 -4.72 9.27
C THR A 76 -7.58 -5.64 8.07
N LEU A 77 -6.53 -6.34 7.68
CA LEU A 77 -6.55 -7.27 6.54
C LEU A 77 -7.46 -8.46 6.82
N GLY A 78 -7.46 -8.97 8.06
CA GLY A 78 -8.33 -10.05 8.49
C GLY A 78 -9.81 -9.68 8.38
N ILE A 79 -10.22 -8.48 8.84
CA ILE A 79 -11.61 -8.02 8.71
C ILE A 79 -12.03 -7.97 7.23
N VAL A 80 -11.17 -7.44 6.35
CA VAL A 80 -11.46 -7.35 4.91
C VAL A 80 -11.54 -8.75 4.29
N HIS A 81 -10.65 -9.66 4.69
CA HIS A 81 -10.63 -11.05 4.25
C HIS A 81 -11.92 -11.79 4.62
N GLU A 82 -12.31 -11.75 5.90
CA GLU A 82 -13.57 -12.36 6.38
C GLU A 82 -14.79 -11.70 5.72
N GLY A 83 -14.74 -10.40 5.47
CA GLY A 83 -15.76 -9.70 4.69
C GLY A 83 -15.94 -10.29 3.29
N GLY A 84 -14.85 -10.72 2.65
CA GLY A 84 -14.90 -11.43 1.36
C GLY A 84 -15.66 -12.75 1.44
N HIS A 85 -15.38 -13.59 2.44
CA HIS A 85 -16.16 -14.81 2.70
C HIS A 85 -17.62 -14.48 2.94
N GLY A 86 -17.90 -13.49 3.80
CA GLY A 86 -19.26 -13.05 4.14
C GLY A 86 -20.09 -12.65 2.91
N VAL A 87 -19.49 -11.93 1.95
CA VAL A 87 -20.18 -11.61 0.68
C VAL A 87 -20.54 -12.87 -0.09
N CYS A 88 -19.62 -13.82 -0.19
CA CYS A 88 -19.91 -15.09 -0.89
C CYS A 88 -20.95 -15.96 -0.17
N TYR A 89 -20.99 -15.97 1.15
CA TYR A 89 -22.06 -16.65 1.90
C TYR A 89 -23.44 -16.04 1.59
N ILE A 90 -23.54 -14.73 1.54
CA ILE A 90 -24.80 -14.05 1.18
C ILE A 90 -25.22 -14.34 -0.26
N LEU A 91 -24.26 -14.39 -1.19
CA LEU A 91 -24.52 -14.64 -2.61
C LEU A 91 -24.61 -16.13 -2.96
N HIS A 92 -24.45 -17.03 -1.99
CA HIS A 92 -24.43 -18.49 -2.20
C HIS A 92 -23.39 -18.93 -3.23
N CYS A 93 -22.18 -18.38 -3.18
CA CYS A 93 -21.10 -18.77 -4.05
C CYS A 93 -20.72 -20.26 -3.86
N PRO A 94 -20.17 -20.93 -4.90
CA PRO A 94 -19.53 -22.23 -4.72
C PRO A 94 -18.40 -22.13 -3.67
N GLU A 95 -18.18 -23.21 -2.92
CA GLU A 95 -17.24 -23.24 -1.79
C GLU A 95 -15.82 -22.79 -2.18
N PHE A 96 -15.31 -23.28 -3.31
CA PHE A 96 -14.00 -22.85 -3.82
C PHE A 96 -13.90 -21.33 -4.02
N ILE A 97 -14.95 -20.73 -4.58
CA ILE A 97 -15.01 -19.26 -4.79
C ILE A 97 -15.10 -18.55 -3.44
N THR A 98 -15.86 -19.11 -2.49
CA THR A 98 -15.95 -18.55 -1.14
C THR A 98 -14.57 -18.51 -0.47
N MET A 99 -13.80 -19.60 -0.51
CA MET A 99 -12.43 -19.64 0.04
C MET A 99 -11.49 -18.64 -0.67
N ALA A 100 -11.55 -18.53 -1.99
CA ALA A 100 -10.74 -17.57 -2.73
C ALA A 100 -11.11 -16.10 -2.43
N ASN A 101 -12.39 -15.86 -2.11
CA ASN A 101 -12.93 -14.49 -2.05
C ASN A 101 -12.36 -13.68 -0.86
N GLY A 102 -11.99 -14.33 0.24
CA GLY A 102 -11.29 -13.67 1.34
C GLY A 102 -10.01 -12.97 0.85
N THR A 103 -9.15 -13.70 0.18
CA THR A 103 -7.90 -13.16 -0.40
C THR A 103 -8.18 -12.15 -1.52
N ILE A 104 -9.16 -12.39 -2.38
CA ILE A 104 -9.54 -11.45 -3.46
C ILE A 104 -9.94 -10.10 -2.85
N PHE A 105 -10.80 -10.07 -1.86
CA PHE A 105 -11.24 -8.83 -1.20
C PHE A 105 -10.09 -8.11 -0.51
N GLN A 106 -9.23 -8.87 0.17
CA GLN A 106 -8.05 -8.34 0.85
C GLN A 106 -7.09 -7.60 -0.12
N LEU A 107 -6.94 -8.10 -1.36
CA LEU A 107 -6.12 -7.47 -2.39
C LEU A 107 -6.86 -6.34 -3.12
N LEU A 108 -8.15 -6.53 -3.40
CA LEU A 108 -8.97 -5.53 -4.08
C LEU A 108 -9.13 -4.24 -3.26
N PHE A 109 -9.23 -4.33 -1.94
CA PHE A 109 -9.47 -3.17 -1.10
C PHE A 109 -8.42 -2.06 -1.29
N PRO A 110 -7.12 -2.29 -1.07
CA PRO A 110 -6.10 -1.28 -1.38
C PRO A 110 -6.00 -1.00 -2.88
N GLY A 111 -6.26 -1.98 -3.76
CA GLY A 111 -6.25 -1.79 -5.21
C GLY A 111 -7.30 -0.77 -5.68
N LEU A 112 -8.52 -0.84 -5.17
CA LEU A 112 -9.60 0.10 -5.47
C LEU A 112 -9.29 1.51 -4.95
N ILE A 113 -8.70 1.63 -3.76
CA ILE A 113 -8.22 2.91 -3.23
C ILE A 113 -7.16 3.50 -4.18
N GLY A 114 -6.21 2.69 -4.63
CA GLY A 114 -5.18 3.10 -5.59
C GLY A 114 -5.76 3.57 -6.91
N TYR A 115 -6.70 2.81 -7.48
CA TYR A 115 -7.41 3.17 -8.69
C TYR A 115 -8.17 4.50 -8.56
N TYR A 116 -8.86 4.72 -7.45
CA TYR A 116 -9.56 5.96 -7.16
C TYR A 116 -8.61 7.18 -7.17
N TYR A 117 -7.47 7.09 -6.48
CA TYR A 117 -6.50 8.19 -6.45
C TYR A 117 -5.80 8.37 -7.80
N TYR A 118 -5.52 7.29 -8.54
CA TYR A 118 -4.99 7.35 -9.90
C TYR A 118 -5.94 8.11 -10.82
N LYS A 119 -7.24 7.81 -10.80
CA LYS A 119 -8.25 8.52 -11.60
C LYS A 119 -8.37 10.00 -11.24
N ARG A 120 -8.05 10.37 -10.01
CA ARG A 120 -8.01 11.77 -9.55
C ARG A 120 -6.68 12.47 -9.85
N GLY A 121 -5.76 11.86 -10.55
CA GLY A 121 -4.45 12.42 -10.88
C GLY A 121 -3.49 12.50 -9.69
N ASN A 122 -3.81 11.86 -8.55
CA ASN A 122 -2.91 11.80 -7.39
C ASN A 122 -2.07 10.52 -7.43
N LEU A 123 -1.04 10.54 -8.29
CA LEU A 123 -0.16 9.40 -8.50
C LEU A 123 0.53 8.96 -7.20
N PHE A 124 0.98 9.90 -6.36
CA PHE A 124 1.67 9.57 -5.12
C PHE A 124 0.79 8.74 -4.17
N ALA A 125 -0.46 9.14 -3.96
CA ALA A 125 -1.41 8.38 -3.15
C ALA A 125 -1.77 7.02 -3.78
N ALA A 126 -1.87 6.96 -5.12
CA ALA A 126 -2.07 5.70 -5.82
C ALA A 126 -0.90 4.72 -5.62
N LEU A 127 0.34 5.22 -5.60
CA LEU A 127 1.54 4.42 -5.35
C LEU A 127 1.63 3.94 -3.89
N ILE A 128 1.19 4.75 -2.92
CA ILE A 128 1.03 4.31 -1.53
C ILE A 128 0.07 3.12 -1.46
N ALA A 129 -1.09 3.24 -2.11
CA ALA A 129 -2.06 2.14 -2.14
C ALA A 129 -1.51 0.90 -2.86
N LEU A 130 -0.73 1.06 -3.94
CA LEU A 130 -0.03 -0.03 -4.63
C LEU A 130 0.97 -0.73 -3.69
N PHE A 131 1.70 0.02 -2.86
CA PHE A 131 2.57 -0.56 -1.85
C PHE A 131 1.78 -1.46 -0.88
N PHE A 132 0.59 -1.01 -0.45
CA PHE A 132 -0.27 -1.81 0.42
C PHE A 132 -0.88 -3.03 -0.28
N VAL A 133 -1.06 -3.02 -1.61
CA VAL A 133 -1.37 -4.25 -2.38
C VAL A 133 -0.23 -5.26 -2.24
N GLY A 134 1.02 -4.84 -2.43
CA GLY A 134 2.19 -5.69 -2.24
C GLY A 134 2.32 -6.20 -0.80
N PHE A 135 2.09 -5.34 0.19
CA PHE A 135 2.08 -5.73 1.60
C PHE A 135 0.98 -6.76 1.91
N SER A 136 -0.22 -6.57 1.41
CA SER A 136 -1.31 -7.53 1.54
C SER A 136 -0.97 -8.88 0.89
N LEU A 137 -0.28 -8.85 -0.25
CA LEU A 137 0.18 -10.06 -0.92
C LEU A 137 1.30 -10.77 -0.14
N GLN A 138 2.15 -10.06 0.62
CA GLN A 138 3.10 -10.67 1.56
C GLN A 138 2.38 -11.46 2.66
N TYR A 139 1.34 -10.87 3.24
CA TYR A 139 0.50 -11.55 4.21
C TYR A 139 -0.16 -12.80 3.62
N THR A 140 -0.69 -12.69 2.40
CA THR A 140 -1.25 -13.82 1.64
C THR A 140 -0.21 -14.92 1.45
N ALA A 141 1.03 -14.57 1.08
CA ALA A 141 2.12 -15.53 0.88
C ALA A 141 2.47 -16.26 2.18
N TRP A 142 2.46 -15.56 3.31
CA TRP A 142 2.65 -16.20 4.62
C TRP A 142 1.51 -17.17 4.93
N TYR A 143 0.25 -16.73 4.81
CA TYR A 143 -0.91 -17.58 5.07
C TYR A 143 -0.91 -18.81 4.15
N LEU A 144 -0.59 -18.65 2.87
CA LEU A 144 -0.45 -19.73 1.92
C LEU A 144 0.63 -20.74 2.35
N SER A 145 1.78 -20.26 2.88
CA SER A 145 2.86 -21.13 3.32
C SER A 145 2.54 -21.99 4.55
N THR A 146 1.41 -21.76 5.20
CA THR A 146 0.91 -22.59 6.33
C THR A 146 -0.13 -23.62 5.90
N ALA A 147 -0.42 -23.75 4.60
CA ALA A 147 -1.44 -24.65 4.09
C ALA A 147 -1.18 -26.14 4.42
N HIS A 148 0.09 -26.57 4.55
CA HIS A 148 0.44 -27.93 4.95
C HIS A 148 0.07 -28.27 6.39
N GLU A 149 -0.19 -27.29 7.26
CA GLU A 149 -0.52 -27.52 8.66
C GLU A 149 -1.87 -28.22 8.85
N GLY A 150 -2.70 -28.30 7.81
CA GLY A 150 -3.95 -29.03 7.79
C GLY A 150 -5.15 -28.17 7.36
N LEU A 151 -6.26 -28.86 7.15
CA LEU A 151 -7.51 -28.24 6.71
C LEU A 151 -8.14 -27.33 7.78
N ILE A 152 -7.94 -27.67 9.05
CA ILE A 152 -8.51 -26.90 10.17
C ILE A 152 -7.45 -25.98 10.74
N LEU A 153 -7.71 -24.68 10.65
CA LEU A 153 -6.91 -23.64 11.27
C LEU A 153 -7.35 -23.53 12.74
N PRO A 154 -6.47 -23.80 13.73
CA PRO A 154 -6.81 -23.72 15.14
C PRO A 154 -7.20 -22.31 15.56
N ALA A 155 -8.09 -22.19 16.56
CA ALA A 155 -8.61 -20.93 17.09
C ALA A 155 -7.53 -19.86 17.39
N HIS A 156 -6.37 -20.26 17.93
CA HIS A 156 -5.26 -19.34 18.25
C HIS A 156 -4.52 -18.79 17.02
N LYS A 157 -4.73 -19.39 15.84
CA LYS A 157 -4.19 -18.92 14.54
C LYS A 157 -5.27 -18.28 13.67
N SER A 158 -6.54 -18.53 13.98
CA SER A 158 -7.68 -17.96 13.26
C SER A 158 -7.91 -16.51 13.68
N PHE A 159 -8.23 -15.66 12.72
CA PHE A 159 -8.63 -14.27 12.98
C PHE A 159 -9.91 -14.20 13.85
N LEU A 160 -10.84 -15.14 13.64
CA LEU A 160 -12.11 -15.18 14.38
C LEU A 160 -11.98 -15.75 15.81
N GLY A 161 -10.80 -16.27 16.18
CA GLY A 161 -10.59 -16.87 17.49
C GLY A 161 -11.34 -18.19 17.70
N VAL A 162 -11.82 -18.81 16.62
CA VAL A 162 -12.46 -20.12 16.57
C VAL A 162 -11.81 -20.98 15.50
N ASP A 163 -11.99 -22.30 15.58
CA ASP A 163 -11.49 -23.20 14.54
C ASP A 163 -12.18 -22.87 13.21
N ALA A 164 -11.41 -22.73 12.16
CA ALA A 164 -11.87 -22.35 10.83
C ALA A 164 -11.25 -23.23 9.74
N ILE A 165 -11.85 -23.27 8.56
CA ILE A 165 -11.25 -23.93 7.41
C ILE A 165 -10.08 -23.07 6.91
N HIS A 166 -8.94 -23.73 6.64
CA HIS A 166 -7.79 -23.06 6.04
C HIS A 166 -7.99 -22.94 4.53
N ASP A 167 -8.27 -21.73 4.04
CA ASP A 167 -8.62 -21.47 2.65
C ASP A 167 -7.63 -22.08 1.64
N PHE A 168 -6.33 -21.85 1.85
CA PHE A 168 -5.31 -22.33 0.92
C PHE A 168 -5.10 -23.85 1.02
N ASN A 169 -5.28 -24.46 2.20
CA ASN A 169 -5.29 -25.93 2.29
C ASN A 169 -6.43 -26.48 1.43
N TYR A 170 -7.64 -25.96 1.61
CA TYR A 170 -8.82 -26.38 0.82
C TYR A 170 -8.57 -26.20 -0.68
N MET A 171 -8.19 -25.00 -1.12
CA MET A 171 -8.02 -24.68 -2.54
C MET A 171 -6.90 -25.50 -3.19
N LEU A 172 -5.72 -25.58 -2.54
CA LEU A 172 -4.58 -26.31 -3.07
C LEU A 172 -4.84 -27.82 -3.09
N SER A 173 -5.53 -28.37 -2.08
CA SER A 173 -5.95 -29.77 -2.08
C SER A 173 -6.94 -30.08 -3.19
N ALA A 174 -7.94 -29.22 -3.40
CA ALA A 174 -8.92 -29.38 -4.49
C ALA A 174 -8.26 -29.34 -5.88
N MET A 175 -7.15 -28.61 -6.04
CA MET A 175 -6.38 -28.52 -7.29
C MET A 175 -5.26 -29.57 -7.39
N GLY A 176 -5.00 -30.37 -6.36
CA GLY A 176 -3.85 -31.29 -6.30
C GLY A 176 -2.49 -30.60 -6.20
N LEU A 177 -2.45 -29.35 -5.71
CA LEU A 177 -1.26 -28.49 -5.67
C LEU A 177 -0.68 -28.33 -4.25
N LEU A 178 -1.23 -28.98 -3.24
CA LEU A 178 -0.81 -28.80 -1.86
C LEU A 178 0.70 -29.09 -1.66
N ALA A 179 1.25 -30.09 -2.38
CA ALA A 179 2.68 -30.41 -2.33
C ALA A 179 3.59 -29.27 -2.86
N TYR A 180 3.03 -28.31 -3.59
CA TYR A 180 3.76 -27.17 -4.16
C TYR A 180 3.53 -25.86 -3.40
N GLU A 181 2.91 -25.89 -2.23
CA GLU A 181 2.55 -24.70 -1.45
C GLU A 181 3.74 -23.77 -1.22
N SER A 182 4.88 -24.32 -0.79
CA SER A 182 6.09 -23.53 -0.50
C SER A 182 6.63 -22.81 -1.74
N LEU A 183 6.58 -23.47 -2.91
CA LEU A 183 6.95 -22.84 -4.18
C LEU A 183 5.97 -21.70 -4.53
N ILE A 184 4.68 -21.96 -4.43
CA ILE A 184 3.64 -20.98 -4.74
C ILE A 184 3.73 -19.80 -3.78
N ALA A 185 3.92 -20.05 -2.47
CA ALA A 185 4.14 -19.02 -1.47
C ALA A 185 5.40 -18.19 -1.75
N GLY A 186 6.50 -18.84 -2.13
CA GLY A 186 7.75 -18.17 -2.51
C GLY A 186 7.59 -17.25 -3.72
N LEU A 187 6.90 -17.73 -4.77
CA LEU A 187 6.60 -16.93 -5.96
C LEU A 187 5.66 -15.75 -5.62
N THR A 188 4.65 -15.97 -4.80
CA THR A 188 3.74 -14.92 -4.34
C THR A 188 4.49 -13.86 -3.56
N ARG A 189 5.40 -14.26 -2.66
CA ARG A 189 6.27 -13.35 -1.89
C ARG A 189 7.19 -12.55 -2.80
N PHE A 190 7.79 -13.17 -3.78
CA PHE A 190 8.63 -12.49 -4.78
C PHE A 190 7.84 -11.42 -5.55
N VAL A 191 6.66 -11.75 -6.04
CA VAL A 191 5.77 -10.79 -6.73
C VAL A 191 5.38 -9.64 -5.80
N ALA A 192 5.09 -9.93 -4.54
CA ALA A 192 4.76 -8.92 -3.54
C ALA A 192 5.91 -7.90 -3.35
N TYR A 193 7.16 -8.37 -3.20
CA TYR A 193 8.32 -7.48 -3.12
C TYR A 193 8.52 -6.66 -4.38
N LEU A 194 8.31 -7.24 -5.57
CA LEU A 194 8.38 -6.47 -6.83
C LEU A 194 7.36 -5.34 -6.86
N ILE A 195 6.11 -5.60 -6.45
CA ILE A 195 5.06 -4.57 -6.40
C ILE A 195 5.44 -3.46 -5.41
N MET A 196 5.92 -3.81 -4.22
CA MET A 196 6.36 -2.85 -3.22
C MET A 196 7.54 -2.00 -3.73
N LEU A 197 8.51 -2.63 -4.40
CA LEU A 197 9.66 -1.94 -4.99
C LEU A 197 9.23 -0.99 -6.11
N VAL A 198 8.36 -1.42 -7.01
CA VAL A 198 7.81 -0.57 -8.08
C VAL A 198 7.08 0.64 -7.50
N ALA A 199 6.29 0.43 -6.44
CA ALA A 199 5.61 1.51 -5.75
C ALA A 199 6.59 2.54 -5.15
N VAL A 200 7.65 2.08 -4.47
CA VAL A 200 8.69 2.94 -3.88
C VAL A 200 9.46 3.71 -4.95
N ILE A 201 9.85 3.05 -6.05
CA ILE A 201 10.51 3.70 -7.20
C ILE A 201 9.60 4.76 -7.81
N GLY A 202 8.32 4.44 -8.00
CA GLY A 202 7.34 5.40 -8.51
C GLY A 202 7.18 6.61 -7.59
N MET A 203 7.06 6.38 -6.27
CA MET A 203 7.03 7.46 -5.27
C MET A 203 8.29 8.32 -5.31
N PHE A 204 9.47 7.72 -5.54
CA PHE A 204 10.72 8.47 -5.68
C PHE A 204 10.66 9.44 -6.87
N PHE A 205 10.25 8.98 -8.05
CA PHE A 205 10.13 9.87 -9.22
C PHE A 205 9.08 10.96 -9.03
N ASP A 206 8.01 10.71 -8.30
CA ASP A 206 6.99 11.73 -8.01
C ASP A 206 7.44 12.73 -6.93
N ALA A 207 8.23 12.30 -5.94
CA ALA A 207 8.77 13.15 -4.88
C ALA A 207 9.97 14.01 -5.34
N PHE A 208 10.70 13.56 -6.41
CA PHE A 208 11.85 14.25 -7.00
C PHE A 208 11.62 14.55 -8.48
N PRO A 209 10.62 15.39 -8.82
CA PRO A 209 10.33 15.72 -10.21
C PRO A 209 11.52 16.46 -10.85
N ASN A 210 11.91 16.04 -12.04
CA ASN A 210 13.03 16.63 -12.78
C ASN A 210 12.77 18.12 -13.07
N GLN A 211 13.60 19.00 -12.50
CA GLN A 211 13.45 20.46 -12.57
C GLN A 211 13.52 20.99 -14.00
N ASP A 212 14.21 20.29 -14.92
CA ASP A 212 14.36 20.74 -16.31
C ASP A 212 13.05 20.76 -17.09
N LYS A 213 12.11 19.85 -16.78
CA LYS A 213 10.76 19.88 -17.36
C LYS A 213 9.98 21.12 -16.91
N LYS A 214 10.08 21.52 -15.64
CA LYS A 214 9.42 22.74 -15.12
C LYS A 214 9.97 24.01 -15.75
N ARG A 215 11.30 24.11 -15.95
CA ARG A 215 11.94 25.26 -16.62
C ARG A 215 11.52 25.38 -18.10
N LYS A 216 11.39 24.27 -18.82
CA LYS A 216 10.94 24.29 -20.23
C LYS A 216 9.49 24.76 -20.37
N VAL A 217 8.59 24.32 -19.48
CA VAL A 217 7.20 24.77 -19.48
C VAL A 217 7.12 26.26 -19.16
N LYS A 218 7.79 26.75 -18.10
CA LYS A 218 7.80 28.18 -17.74
C LYS A 218 8.36 29.07 -18.86
N ARG A 219 9.38 28.62 -19.59
CA ARG A 219 9.94 29.33 -20.75
C ARG A 219 9.00 29.37 -21.96
N ARG A 220 8.17 28.35 -22.14
CA ARG A 220 7.19 28.30 -23.24
C ARG A 220 6.01 29.25 -23.00
N TRP A 221 5.53 29.34 -21.75
CA TRP A 221 4.45 30.25 -21.35
C TRP A 221 4.92 31.73 -21.27
N GLY A 222 6.16 31.98 -20.88
CA GLY A 222 6.72 33.33 -20.82
C GLY A 222 7.00 33.95 -22.18
N ARG A 223 7.16 33.15 -23.26
CA ARG A 223 7.31 33.66 -24.63
C ARG A 223 5.97 34.08 -25.25
N GLY A 224 4.89 33.36 -24.97
CA GLY A 224 3.57 33.69 -25.52
C GLY A 224 2.94 34.98 -24.95
N LYS A 225 3.50 35.56 -23.88
CA LYS A 225 3.03 36.84 -23.30
C LYS A 225 3.80 38.08 -23.79
N LYS A 226 4.85 37.92 -24.60
CA LYS A 226 5.62 39.05 -25.15
C LYS A 226 5.21 39.45 -26.58
N ASP A 227 4.39 38.61 -27.23
CA ASP A 227 3.96 38.81 -28.61
C ASP A 227 2.47 39.15 -28.73
N SER A 228 1.84 39.53 -27.63
CA SER A 228 0.49 40.11 -27.52
C SER A 228 0.55 41.46 -26.81
#